data_df801ad3273a9f74ead70fafbdfd52da
#
_entry.id   df801ad3273a9f74ead70fafbdfd52da
#
_cell.length_a   1.000
_cell.length_b   1.000
_cell.length_c   1.000
_cell.angle_alpha   90.00
_cell.angle_beta   90.00
_cell.angle_gamma   90.00
#
_symmetry.space_group_name_H-M   'P 1'
#
loop_
_entity.id
_entity.type
_entity.pdbx_description
1 polymer ?
#
loop_
_entity_poly.entity_id
_entity_poly.type
_entity_poly.pdbx_seq_one_letter_code
_entity_poly.pdbx_strand_id
1 'polypeptide(L)'
;MAAPRAQGNETVALNPIEVRLSGGMLALVRFLMTLQNKRMPVARFTVGRDKEDMRVTILLDCPPESARRYLTLLSALEDVEAIEATAETMEVALLRIKGGVSWDGSATRPGIAAHENGETIVASGDPEALEAWLTEVQENVEDVVRIGPMARPSMGGA
;
A
#
# COMPACT_ATOMS: atom_id res chain seq x y z
N MET A 1 -24.70 12.00 32.99
CA MET A 1 -24.74 11.58 31.60
C MET A 1 -23.53 12.18 30.89
N ALA A 2 -22.53 11.36 30.60
CA ALA A 2 -21.40 11.80 29.81
C ALA A 2 -21.80 11.77 28.32
N ALA A 3 -21.67 12.91 27.64
CA ALA A 3 -21.85 12.98 26.19
C ALA A 3 -20.85 12.03 25.51
N PRO A 4 -21.23 11.31 24.45
CA PRO A 4 -20.28 10.51 23.71
C PRO A 4 -19.24 11.45 23.10
N ARG A 5 -17.99 11.25 23.47
CA ARG A 5 -16.87 11.88 22.79
C ARG A 5 -16.96 11.47 21.33
N ALA A 6 -17.16 12.43 20.45
CA ALA A 6 -16.94 12.27 19.06
C ALA A 6 -15.48 11.77 18.93
N GLN A 7 -15.30 10.51 18.58
CA GLN A 7 -14.01 10.04 18.12
C GLN A 7 -13.77 10.77 16.82
N GLY A 8 -12.93 11.82 16.88
CA GLY A 8 -12.43 12.46 15.72
C GLY A 8 -11.80 11.37 14.86
N ASN A 9 -12.22 11.31 13.62
CA ASN A 9 -11.61 10.48 12.60
C ASN A 9 -10.21 11.06 12.37
N GLU A 10 -9.28 10.76 13.29
CA GLU A 10 -7.87 11.03 13.04
C GLU A 10 -7.51 10.15 11.85
N THR A 11 -7.37 10.76 10.70
CA THR A 11 -6.73 10.17 9.54
C THR A 11 -5.32 9.79 9.99
N VAL A 12 -5.15 8.53 10.35
CA VAL A 12 -3.83 8.01 10.70
C VAL A 12 -3.00 8.09 9.44
N ALA A 13 -2.00 8.97 9.45
CA ALA A 13 -1.10 9.12 8.33
C ALA A 13 -0.26 7.85 8.20
N LEU A 14 -0.47 7.09 7.13
CA LEU A 14 0.35 5.96 6.78
C LEU A 14 1.69 6.45 6.24
N ASN A 15 2.77 5.87 6.76
CA ASN A 15 4.13 6.22 6.35
C ASN A 15 4.71 5.11 5.48
N PRO A 16 4.83 5.33 4.17
CA PRO A 16 5.40 4.33 3.29
C PRO A 16 6.93 4.32 3.34
N ILE A 17 7.48 3.12 3.39
CA ILE A 17 8.92 2.86 3.37
C ILE A 17 9.21 1.84 2.28
N GLU A 18 10.20 2.11 1.45
CA GLU A 18 10.73 1.16 0.48
C GLU A 18 12.03 0.56 0.99
N VAL A 19 12.11 -0.77 0.96
CA VAL A 19 13.27 -1.54 1.42
C VAL A 19 13.75 -2.44 0.29
N ARG A 20 15.05 -2.45 0.05
CA ARG A 20 15.70 -3.42 -0.82
C ARG A 20 16.49 -4.40 0.05
N LEU A 21 16.17 -5.69 -0.10
CA LEU A 21 16.83 -6.78 0.61
C LEU A 21 17.73 -7.55 -0.35
N SER A 22 18.96 -7.79 0.05
CA SER A 22 19.86 -8.73 -0.62
C SER A 22 19.77 -10.10 0.05
N GLY A 23 19.96 -11.19 -0.70
CA GLY A 23 19.93 -12.55 -0.16
C GLY A 23 18.64 -13.31 -0.36
N GLY A 24 17.77 -12.84 -1.22
CA GLY A 24 16.59 -13.55 -1.71
C GLY A 24 15.54 -13.85 -0.64
N MET A 25 14.89 -14.99 -0.76
CA MET A 25 13.76 -15.37 0.08
C MET A 25 14.12 -15.53 1.56
N LEU A 26 15.33 -16.00 1.86
CA LEU A 26 15.77 -16.15 3.25
C LEU A 26 15.94 -14.79 3.94
N ALA A 27 16.47 -13.81 3.23
CA ALA A 27 16.55 -12.42 3.72
C ALA A 27 15.15 -11.85 4.00
N LEU A 28 14.19 -12.12 3.12
CA LEU A 28 12.80 -11.71 3.32
C LEU A 28 12.22 -12.33 4.59
N VAL A 29 12.41 -13.61 4.81
CA VAL A 29 11.91 -14.30 6.02
C VAL A 29 12.50 -13.67 7.28
N ARG A 30 13.81 -13.45 7.32
CA ARG A 30 14.47 -12.80 8.46
C ARG A 30 13.96 -11.38 8.69
N PHE A 31 13.74 -10.64 7.63
CA PHE A 31 13.19 -9.30 7.68
C PHE A 31 11.77 -9.28 8.27
N LEU A 32 10.88 -10.15 7.79
CA LEU A 32 9.52 -10.27 8.30
C LEU A 32 9.51 -10.70 9.78
N MET A 33 10.41 -11.59 10.19
CA MET A 33 10.56 -11.96 11.59
C MET A 33 10.99 -10.77 12.46
N THR A 34 11.85 -9.90 11.93
CA THR A 34 12.25 -8.67 12.64
C THR A 34 11.06 -7.74 12.83
N LEU A 35 10.24 -7.52 11.79
CA LEU A 35 9.02 -6.72 11.90
C LEU A 35 8.09 -7.26 12.99
N GLN A 36 7.92 -8.59 13.02
CA GLN A 36 7.09 -9.27 14.01
C GLN A 36 7.66 -9.13 15.43
N ASN A 37 8.96 -9.40 15.60
CA ASN A 37 9.62 -9.36 16.91
C ASN A 37 9.64 -7.94 17.51
N LYS A 38 9.78 -6.94 16.66
CA LYS A 38 9.74 -5.54 17.08
C LYS A 38 8.32 -4.97 17.18
N ARG A 39 7.32 -5.76 16.85
CA ARG A 39 5.90 -5.36 16.87
C ARG A 39 5.65 -4.06 16.10
N MET A 40 6.28 -3.94 14.95
CA MET A 40 6.10 -2.76 14.10
C MET A 40 4.67 -2.69 13.58
N PRO A 41 4.04 -1.51 13.59
CA PRO A 41 2.63 -1.35 13.18
C PRO A 41 2.51 -1.35 11.65
N VAL A 42 2.68 -2.50 11.03
CA VAL A 42 2.57 -2.67 9.59
C VAL A 42 1.10 -2.78 9.20
N ALA A 43 0.58 -1.79 8.49
CA ALA A 43 -0.77 -1.84 7.94
C ALA A 43 -0.84 -2.70 6.69
N ARG A 44 0.14 -2.58 5.83
CA ARG A 44 0.26 -3.37 4.59
C ARG A 44 1.72 -3.51 4.19
N PHE A 45 2.02 -4.55 3.46
CA PHE A 45 3.29 -4.68 2.76
C PHE A 45 3.10 -5.36 1.40
N THR A 46 3.98 -5.03 0.49
CA THR A 46 4.04 -5.62 -0.84
C THR A 46 5.46 -6.03 -1.13
N VAL A 47 5.63 -7.21 -1.68
CA VAL A 47 6.94 -7.76 -2.03
C VAL A 47 7.00 -8.04 -3.51
N GLY A 48 8.04 -7.55 -4.14
CA GLY A 48 8.39 -7.87 -5.52
C GLY A 48 9.82 -8.36 -5.62
N ARG A 49 10.08 -9.23 -6.58
CA ARG A 49 11.44 -9.64 -6.91
C ARG A 49 12.01 -8.68 -7.95
N ASP A 50 13.21 -8.17 -7.69
CA ASP A 50 13.95 -7.33 -8.63
C ASP A 50 15.33 -7.98 -8.86
N LYS A 51 15.45 -8.76 -9.94
CA LYS A 51 16.63 -9.60 -10.23
C LYS A 51 16.87 -10.61 -9.10
N GLU A 52 17.97 -10.49 -8.37
CA GLU A 52 18.29 -11.33 -7.22
C GLU A 52 17.83 -10.74 -5.88
N ASP A 53 17.46 -9.47 -5.88
CA ASP A 53 17.02 -8.75 -4.70
C ASP A 53 15.50 -8.83 -4.52
N MET A 54 15.07 -8.54 -3.30
CA MET A 54 13.66 -8.38 -2.97
C MET A 54 13.38 -6.91 -2.67
N ARG A 55 12.37 -6.37 -3.34
CA ARG A 55 11.89 -5.02 -3.08
C ARG A 55 10.63 -5.11 -2.23
N VAL A 56 10.64 -4.47 -1.08
CA VAL A 56 9.53 -4.48 -0.14
C VAL A 56 9.03 -3.07 0.06
N THR A 57 7.74 -2.85 -0.11
CA THR A 57 7.07 -1.61 0.28
C THR A 57 6.24 -1.87 1.52
N ILE A 58 6.45 -1.10 2.57
CA ILE A 58 5.74 -1.22 3.84
C ILE A 58 4.97 0.07 4.09
N LEU A 59 3.71 -0.04 4.48
CA LEU A 59 2.95 1.07 5.08
C LEU A 59 2.95 0.91 6.59
N LEU A 60 3.56 1.85 7.29
CA LEU A 60 3.55 1.91 8.75
C LEU A 60 2.41 2.80 9.24
N ASP A 61 1.56 2.22 10.08
CA ASP A 61 0.46 2.91 10.76
C ASP A 61 0.97 3.52 12.07
N CYS A 62 1.72 4.61 11.96
CA CYS A 62 2.32 5.29 13.10
C CYS A 62 2.61 6.77 12.78
N PRO A 63 2.86 7.61 13.79
CA PRO A 63 3.32 8.96 13.57
C PRO A 63 4.66 9.03 12.81
N PRO A 64 4.95 10.10 12.07
CA PRO A 64 6.20 10.24 11.31
C PRO A 64 7.47 10.08 12.13
N GLU A 65 7.46 10.50 13.37
CA GLU A 65 8.60 10.36 14.28
C GLU A 65 8.91 8.89 14.60
N SER A 66 7.86 8.09 14.81
CA SER A 66 8.00 6.65 15.03
C SER A 66 8.48 5.96 13.75
N ALA A 67 7.97 6.36 12.60
CA ALA A 67 8.39 5.84 11.30
C ALA A 67 9.90 6.06 11.06
N ARG A 68 10.43 7.24 11.38
CA ARG A 68 11.87 7.52 11.29
C ARG A 68 12.69 6.60 12.18
N ARG A 69 12.20 6.34 13.39
CA ARG A 69 12.86 5.44 14.33
C ARG A 69 12.92 4.01 13.80
N TYR A 70 11.82 3.51 13.24
CA TYR A 70 11.76 2.20 12.59
C TYR A 70 12.67 2.13 11.37
N LEU A 71 12.71 3.18 10.56
CA LEU A 71 13.60 3.26 9.40
C LEU A 71 15.06 3.14 9.83
N THR A 72 15.49 3.86 10.87
CA THR A 72 16.85 3.77 11.41
C THR A 72 17.16 2.37 11.92
N LEU A 73 16.23 1.75 12.64
CA LEU A 73 16.38 0.40 13.16
C LEU A 73 16.49 -0.64 12.05
N LEU A 74 15.67 -0.54 11.04
CA LEU A 74 15.69 -1.46 9.89
C LEU A 74 16.94 -1.28 9.02
N SER A 75 17.45 -0.05 8.91
CA SER A 75 18.67 0.23 8.14
C SER A 75 19.91 -0.44 8.71
N ALA A 76 19.89 -0.81 9.97
CA ALA A 76 20.98 -1.50 10.64
C ALA A 76 21.00 -3.03 10.41
N LEU A 77 19.98 -3.58 9.77
CA LEU A 77 19.90 -5.01 9.47
C LEU A 77 20.86 -5.38 8.34
N GLU A 78 21.55 -6.50 8.49
CA GLU A 78 22.55 -6.97 7.53
C GLU A 78 21.99 -7.19 6.13
N ASP A 79 20.77 -7.72 6.04
CA ASP A 79 20.13 -8.02 4.75
C ASP A 79 19.57 -6.78 4.03
N VAL A 80 19.49 -5.63 4.72
CA VAL A 80 18.97 -4.38 4.14
C VAL A 80 20.08 -3.68 3.37
N GLU A 81 19.98 -3.70 2.05
CA GLU A 81 20.92 -3.02 1.15
C GLU A 81 20.61 -1.53 1.04
N ALA A 82 19.32 -1.20 0.96
CA ALA A 82 18.85 0.18 0.90
C ALA A 82 17.48 0.30 1.56
N ILE A 83 17.23 1.43 2.19
CA ILE A 83 15.95 1.76 2.79
C ILE A 83 15.72 3.27 2.70
N GLU A 84 14.52 3.65 2.32
CA GLU A 84 14.14 5.07 2.24
C GLU A 84 12.65 5.26 2.51
N ALA A 85 12.30 6.41 3.05
CA ALA A 85 10.92 6.86 3.07
C ALA A 85 10.53 7.21 1.63
N THR A 86 9.40 6.70 1.17
CA THR A 86 8.90 7.03 -0.16
C THR A 86 7.72 8.00 -0.05
N ALA A 87 7.72 9.02 -0.90
CA ALA A 87 6.67 10.03 -0.88
C ALA A 87 5.39 9.56 -1.60
N GLU A 88 5.53 8.67 -2.57
CA GLU A 88 4.43 8.26 -3.42
C GLU A 88 4.32 6.75 -3.52
N THR A 89 3.13 6.27 -3.24
CA THR A 89 2.76 4.88 -3.45
C THR A 89 1.58 4.76 -4.40
N MET A 90 1.42 3.58 -4.95
CA MET A 90 0.36 3.25 -5.88
C MET A 90 -0.25 1.91 -5.49
N GLU A 91 -1.54 1.79 -5.64
CA GLU A 91 -2.27 0.55 -5.42
C GLU A 91 -3.12 0.23 -6.63
N VAL A 92 -3.33 -1.06 -6.87
CA VAL A 92 -4.21 -1.56 -7.94
C VAL A 92 -5.35 -2.35 -7.32
N ALA A 93 -6.56 -2.13 -7.79
CA ALA A 93 -7.72 -2.90 -7.44
C ALA A 93 -8.29 -3.60 -8.68
N LEU A 94 -8.62 -4.85 -8.53
CA LEU A 94 -9.34 -5.64 -9.53
C LEU A 94 -10.76 -5.83 -9.02
N LEU A 95 -11.75 -5.35 -9.76
CA LEU A 95 -13.15 -5.41 -9.36
C LEU A 95 -13.95 -6.27 -10.32
N ARG A 96 -14.86 -7.06 -9.77
CA ARG A 96 -15.93 -7.69 -10.52
C ARG A 96 -17.24 -6.99 -10.21
N ILE A 97 -17.92 -6.51 -11.26
CA ILE A 97 -19.19 -5.80 -11.14
C ILE A 97 -20.31 -6.81 -11.02
N LYS A 98 -21.32 -6.50 -10.21
CA LYS A 98 -22.52 -7.33 -10.07
C LYS A 98 -23.22 -7.49 -11.41
N GLY A 99 -23.77 -8.68 -11.66
CA GLY A 99 -24.54 -8.97 -12.86
C GLY A 99 -25.72 -8.02 -13.02
N GLY A 100 -25.94 -7.51 -14.24
CA GLY A 100 -27.01 -6.55 -14.55
C GLY A 100 -26.65 -5.09 -14.27
N VAL A 101 -25.50 -4.80 -13.71
CA VAL A 101 -24.99 -3.44 -13.53
C VAL A 101 -24.05 -3.11 -14.68
N SER A 102 -24.28 -1.97 -15.32
CA SER A 102 -23.42 -1.47 -16.38
C SER A 102 -22.33 -0.56 -15.80
N TRP A 103 -21.09 -0.83 -16.16
CA TRP A 103 -19.98 0.07 -15.87
C TRP A 103 -19.87 1.13 -16.96
N ASP A 104 -20.02 2.38 -16.61
CA ASP A 104 -20.01 3.48 -17.58
C ASP A 104 -18.68 4.27 -17.63
N GLY A 105 -17.72 3.93 -16.79
CA GLY A 105 -16.43 4.61 -16.73
C GLY A 105 -16.48 6.05 -16.23
N SER A 106 -17.68 6.60 -16.01
CA SER A 106 -17.86 8.01 -15.61
C SER A 106 -17.62 8.25 -14.12
N ALA A 107 -17.53 7.19 -13.35
CA ALA A 107 -17.36 7.26 -11.90
C ALA A 107 -15.90 7.40 -11.45
N THR A 108 -14.98 7.69 -12.38
CA THR A 108 -13.57 7.88 -12.02
C THR A 108 -13.35 9.23 -11.35
N ARG A 109 -12.65 9.19 -10.24
CA ARG A 109 -12.18 10.40 -9.55
C ARG A 109 -10.83 10.86 -10.09
N PRO A 110 -10.49 12.15 -9.92
CA PRO A 110 -9.13 12.60 -10.14
C PRO A 110 -8.12 11.74 -9.36
N GLY A 111 -7.07 11.29 -10.03
CA GLY A 111 -6.05 10.44 -9.42
C GLY A 111 -6.34 8.94 -9.48
N ILE A 112 -7.52 8.53 -9.97
CA ILE A 112 -7.87 7.14 -10.22
C ILE A 112 -7.96 6.89 -11.72
N ALA A 113 -7.17 5.93 -12.21
CA ALA A 113 -7.32 5.39 -13.56
C ALA A 113 -8.06 4.07 -13.49
N ALA A 114 -9.14 3.93 -14.25
CA ALA A 114 -9.90 2.70 -14.31
C ALA A 114 -10.21 2.34 -15.77
N HIS A 115 -10.13 1.04 -16.08
CA HIS A 115 -10.43 0.53 -17.40
C HIS A 115 -11.00 -0.89 -17.34
N GLU A 116 -11.77 -1.25 -18.32
CA GLU A 116 -12.28 -2.61 -18.44
C GLU A 116 -11.24 -3.57 -19.04
N ASN A 117 -11.16 -4.76 -18.47
CA ASN A 117 -10.40 -5.86 -19.01
C ASN A 117 -11.25 -7.14 -18.90
N GLY A 118 -12.01 -7.42 -19.96
CA GLY A 118 -13.00 -8.49 -19.93
C GLY A 118 -14.12 -8.21 -18.93
N GLU A 119 -14.34 -9.13 -17.99
CA GLU A 119 -15.33 -8.98 -16.92
C GLU A 119 -14.79 -8.28 -15.67
N THR A 120 -13.54 -7.85 -15.73
CA THR A 120 -12.83 -7.24 -14.60
C THR A 120 -12.59 -5.75 -14.88
N ILE A 121 -12.83 -4.92 -13.89
CA ILE A 121 -12.39 -3.52 -13.91
C ILE A 121 -11.04 -3.46 -13.21
N VAL A 122 -10.06 -2.85 -13.86
CA VAL A 122 -8.75 -2.57 -13.28
C VAL A 122 -8.69 -1.11 -12.92
N ALA A 123 -8.55 -0.82 -11.64
CA ALA A 123 -8.40 0.55 -11.14
C ALA A 123 -7.07 0.72 -10.44
N SER A 124 -6.45 1.87 -10.59
CA SER A 124 -5.17 2.17 -9.95
C SER A 124 -5.09 3.63 -9.52
N GLY A 125 -4.35 3.88 -8.48
CA GLY A 125 -4.15 5.23 -7.98
C GLY A 125 -3.51 5.26 -6.60
N ASP A 126 -3.48 6.44 -6.02
CA ASP A 126 -3.08 6.63 -4.65
C ASP A 126 -3.95 5.79 -3.70
N PRO A 127 -3.37 5.12 -2.69
CA PRO A 127 -4.12 4.23 -1.81
C PRO A 127 -5.32 4.88 -1.11
N GLU A 128 -5.20 6.14 -0.67
CA GLU A 128 -6.32 6.85 -0.02
C GLU A 128 -7.43 7.19 -1.02
N ALA A 129 -7.04 7.66 -2.21
CA ALA A 129 -8.00 7.96 -3.27
C ALA A 129 -8.73 6.69 -3.74
N LEU A 130 -8.00 5.58 -3.85
CA LEU A 130 -8.56 4.29 -4.23
C LEU A 130 -9.54 3.77 -3.17
N GLU A 131 -9.20 3.89 -1.90
CA GLU A 131 -10.09 3.51 -0.79
C GLU A 131 -11.40 4.28 -0.81
N ALA A 132 -11.32 5.60 -0.99
CA ALA A 132 -12.50 6.45 -1.08
C ALA A 132 -13.39 6.08 -2.29
N TRP A 133 -12.77 5.83 -3.42
CA TRP A 133 -13.49 5.44 -4.64
C TRP A 133 -14.14 4.05 -4.50
N LEU A 134 -13.43 3.08 -3.93
CA LEU A 134 -13.97 1.74 -3.68
C LEU A 134 -15.18 1.78 -2.75
N THR A 135 -15.18 2.65 -1.75
CA THR A 135 -16.31 2.86 -0.85
C THR A 135 -17.54 3.37 -1.60
N GLU A 136 -17.35 4.26 -2.58
CA GLU A 136 -18.46 4.78 -3.38
C GLU A 136 -19.06 3.74 -4.32
N VAL A 137 -18.24 2.90 -4.93
CA VAL A 137 -18.70 1.92 -5.92
C VAL A 137 -19.10 0.58 -5.32
N GLN A 138 -18.91 0.37 -4.01
CA GLN A 138 -19.07 -0.92 -3.35
C GLN A 138 -20.45 -1.57 -3.58
N GLU A 139 -21.50 -0.79 -3.71
CA GLU A 139 -22.86 -1.32 -3.94
C GLU A 139 -22.99 -2.06 -5.29
N ASN A 140 -22.17 -1.68 -6.25
CA ASN A 140 -22.16 -2.25 -7.60
C ASN A 140 -21.09 -3.35 -7.79
N VAL A 141 -20.30 -3.62 -6.77
CA VAL A 141 -19.18 -4.53 -6.84
C VAL A 141 -19.50 -5.81 -6.11
N GLU A 142 -19.26 -6.94 -6.78
CA GLU A 142 -19.43 -8.27 -6.21
C GLU A 142 -18.18 -8.72 -5.46
N ASP A 143 -17.00 -8.42 -6.01
CA ASP A 143 -15.72 -8.84 -5.45
C ASP A 143 -14.62 -7.85 -5.77
N VAL A 144 -13.66 -7.68 -4.85
CA VAL A 144 -12.50 -6.80 -4.99
C VAL A 144 -11.25 -7.51 -4.53
N VAL A 145 -10.23 -7.51 -5.38
CA VAL A 145 -8.87 -7.91 -5.02
C VAL A 145 -7.97 -6.68 -5.08
N ARG A 146 -7.24 -6.40 -4.01
CA ARG A 146 -6.32 -5.25 -3.93
C ARG A 146 -4.87 -5.73 -3.94
N ILE A 147 -4.05 -5.08 -4.75
CA ILE A 147 -2.63 -5.37 -4.91
C ILE A 147 -1.83 -4.12 -4.60
N GLY A 148 -0.95 -4.21 -3.67
CA GLY A 148 -0.14 -3.07 -3.24
C GLY A 148 -0.27 -2.83 -1.73
N PRO A 149 0.15 -1.66 -1.26
CA PRO A 149 0.77 -0.58 -2.04
C PRO A 149 2.18 -0.92 -2.52
N MET A 150 2.60 -0.26 -3.58
CA MET A 150 3.96 -0.32 -4.07
C MET A 150 4.49 1.10 -4.29
N ALA A 151 5.79 1.29 -4.14
CA ALA A 151 6.41 2.56 -4.45
C ALA A 151 6.29 2.85 -5.95
N ARG A 152 5.93 4.07 -6.30
CA ARG A 152 5.96 4.50 -7.70
C ARG A 152 7.41 4.49 -8.19
N PRO A 153 7.66 4.04 -9.43
CA PRO A 153 8.96 4.22 -10.02
C PRO A 153 9.31 5.71 -10.00
N SER A 154 10.48 6.05 -9.47
CA SER A 154 10.97 7.40 -9.61
C SER A 154 11.10 7.68 -11.11
N MET A 155 10.50 8.76 -11.58
CA MET A 155 10.81 9.30 -12.88
C MET A 155 12.31 9.61 -12.86
N GLY A 156 13.09 8.70 -13.41
CA GLY A 156 14.53 8.83 -13.40
C GLY A 156 14.91 10.20 -13.93
N GLY A 157 15.44 11.03 -13.07
CA GLY A 157 16.15 12.22 -13.52
C GLY A 157 17.27 11.73 -14.44
N ALA A 158 17.19 12.14 -15.66
CA ALA A 158 18.27 11.91 -16.60
C ALA A 158 19.57 12.50 -16.07
#